data_e1ca476070d826879588687435c7bda8
#
_entry.id   e1ca476070d826879588687435c7bda8
#
_cell.length_a   1.000
_cell.length_b   1.000
_cell.length_c   1.000
_cell.angle_alpha   90.00
_cell.angle_beta   90.00
_cell.angle_gamma   90.00
#
_symmetry.space_group_name_H-M   'P 1'
#
loop_
_entity.id
_entity.type
_entity.pdbx_description
1 polymer ?
#
loop_
_entity_poly.entity_id
_entity_poly.type
_entity_poly.pdbx_seq_one_letter_code
_entity_poly.pdbx_strand_id
1 'polypeptide(L)'
;MSGFVRTTTAPCVLATLTFVGCDRAAVPPAGPENGPASEETTWTGPLQAVVRTDRGAFTMELQTDEAPLSCANFVNLVQRGFFDGQSFYRHSKVIRQVGNPYASDERRWNPGYHLLPEFSPDLRYDRGGMVGLVRVADDVRAPVRPNEFFVTTKPQSERFTFVYPIFAVVIDGQDVVNAIQPDERIITIDLIGDPSTVIEPHAEQVRIWNQSLDAAPAIPG
;
A
#
# COMPACT_ATOMS: atom_id res chain seq x y z
N MET A 1 18.09 68.55 4.16
CA MET A 1 18.70 68.62 2.81
C MET A 1 17.94 67.54 2.02
N SER A 2 16.82 67.84 1.44
CA SER A 2 16.48 68.51 0.16
C SER A 2 17.03 67.75 -1.05
N GLY A 3 16.13 67.23 -1.85
CA GLY A 3 16.38 66.77 -3.21
C GLY A 3 15.28 65.81 -3.66
N PHE A 4 14.30 66.22 -4.14
CA PHE A 4 13.71 66.69 -5.43
C PHE A 4 13.16 65.50 -6.27
N VAL A 5 11.83 65.44 -6.32
CA VAL A 5 11.01 64.66 -7.24
C VAL A 5 11.01 65.32 -8.63
N ARG A 6 11.15 64.51 -9.69
CA ARG A 6 10.76 64.94 -11.05
C ARG A 6 9.78 63.91 -11.63
N THR A 7 8.56 64.42 -11.80
CA THR A 7 7.50 63.88 -12.66
C THR A 7 7.74 64.29 -14.10
N THR A 8 7.68 63.36 -15.04
CA THR A 8 7.57 63.60 -16.46
C THR A 8 6.33 62.94 -17.03
N THR A 9 5.39 63.81 -17.41
CA THR A 9 4.19 63.46 -18.18
C THR A 9 4.54 63.42 -19.66
N ALA A 10 4.09 62.41 -20.40
CA ALA A 10 4.12 62.35 -21.86
C ALA A 10 2.70 62.12 -22.41
N PRO A 11 2.38 62.70 -23.59
CA PRO A 11 1.01 62.87 -24.03
C PRO A 11 0.40 61.67 -24.76
N CYS A 12 -0.92 61.63 -24.61
CA CYS A 12 -1.85 60.72 -25.25
C CYS A 12 -1.94 61.04 -26.78
N VAL A 13 -1.67 60.05 -27.65
CA VAL A 13 -1.99 60.08 -29.08
C VAL A 13 -3.18 59.17 -29.32
N LEU A 14 -4.28 59.77 -29.68
CA LEU A 14 -5.54 59.13 -30.06
C LEU A 14 -5.43 58.70 -31.54
N ALA A 15 -5.39 57.34 -31.77
CA ALA A 15 -5.48 56.78 -33.11
C ALA A 15 -6.86 56.12 -33.28
N THR A 16 -7.67 56.74 -34.13
CA THR A 16 -8.95 56.21 -34.61
C THR A 16 -8.70 55.03 -35.57
N LEU A 17 -9.06 53.84 -35.22
CA LEU A 17 -9.12 52.71 -36.15
C LEU A 17 -10.58 52.42 -36.55
N THR A 18 -10.81 52.52 -37.84
CA THR A 18 -12.06 52.15 -38.54
C THR A 18 -12.22 50.63 -38.53
N PHE A 19 -13.36 50.17 -38.02
CA PHE A 19 -13.78 48.78 -38.09
C PHE A 19 -14.24 48.42 -39.51
N VAL A 20 -13.52 47.50 -40.16
CA VAL A 20 -14.03 46.75 -41.33
C VAL A 20 -14.68 45.49 -40.80
N GLY A 21 -15.98 45.31 -41.01
CA GLY A 21 -16.71 44.13 -40.63
C GLY A 21 -16.23 42.90 -41.39
N CYS A 22 -15.83 41.86 -40.67
CA CYS A 22 -15.67 40.51 -41.21
C CYS A 22 -16.85 39.67 -40.69
N ASP A 23 -17.66 39.19 -41.63
CA ASP A 23 -18.68 38.21 -41.39
C ASP A 23 -18.09 36.97 -40.68
N ARG A 24 -18.57 36.74 -39.48
CA ARG A 24 -18.22 35.57 -38.68
C ARG A 24 -19.15 34.42 -39.06
N ALA A 25 -18.69 33.54 -39.94
CA ALA A 25 -19.37 32.27 -40.19
C ALA A 25 -19.54 31.52 -38.87
N ALA A 26 -20.78 31.19 -38.55
CA ALA A 26 -21.12 30.39 -37.37
C ALA A 26 -20.49 28.99 -37.49
N VAL A 27 -19.59 28.63 -36.56
CA VAL A 27 -19.12 27.27 -36.35
C VAL A 27 -20.25 26.50 -35.68
N PRO A 28 -20.70 25.35 -36.23
CA PRO A 28 -21.69 24.52 -35.56
C PRO A 28 -21.10 23.96 -34.24
N PRO A 29 -21.93 23.76 -33.18
CA PRO A 29 -21.46 23.20 -31.95
C PRO A 29 -20.98 21.76 -32.21
N ALA A 30 -19.75 21.47 -31.81
CA ALA A 30 -19.24 20.10 -31.77
C ALA A 30 -20.15 19.28 -30.86
N GLY A 31 -20.76 18.24 -31.40
CA GLY A 31 -21.49 17.23 -30.61
C GLY A 31 -20.54 16.55 -29.62
N PRO A 32 -21.07 15.90 -28.57
CA PRO A 32 -20.23 15.19 -27.62
C PRO A 32 -19.45 14.11 -28.35
N GLU A 33 -18.12 14.28 -28.42
CA GLU A 33 -17.24 13.19 -28.82
C GLU A 33 -17.31 12.13 -27.73
N ASN A 34 -18.10 11.07 -27.98
CA ASN A 34 -18.00 9.82 -27.25
C ASN A 34 -16.63 9.24 -27.59
N GLY A 35 -15.61 9.61 -26.81
CA GLY A 35 -14.36 8.88 -26.76
C GLY A 35 -14.67 7.42 -26.43
N PRO A 36 -13.89 6.44 -26.95
CA PRO A 36 -14.12 5.06 -26.62
C PRO A 36 -14.16 4.90 -25.11
N ALA A 37 -15.25 4.32 -24.60
CA ALA A 37 -15.35 3.92 -23.20
C ALA A 37 -14.08 3.09 -22.92
N SER A 38 -13.28 3.50 -21.95
CA SER A 38 -12.17 2.69 -21.49
C SER A 38 -12.74 1.33 -21.12
N GLU A 39 -12.41 0.28 -21.87
CA GLU A 39 -12.69 -1.08 -21.46
C GLU A 39 -12.07 -1.23 -20.06
N GLU A 40 -12.91 -1.26 -19.03
CA GLU A 40 -12.49 -1.70 -17.72
C GLU A 40 -12.02 -3.13 -17.90
N THR A 41 -10.70 -3.30 -17.99
CA THR A 41 -10.10 -4.63 -18.03
C THR A 41 -10.38 -5.26 -16.68
N THR A 42 -11.45 -6.04 -16.61
CA THR A 42 -11.81 -6.77 -15.39
C THR A 42 -10.68 -7.77 -15.11
N TRP A 43 -9.91 -7.49 -14.07
CA TRP A 43 -8.86 -8.40 -13.62
C TRP A 43 -9.50 -9.70 -13.12
N THR A 44 -9.12 -10.83 -13.72
CA THR A 44 -9.64 -12.17 -13.37
C THR A 44 -8.58 -13.05 -12.71
N GLY A 45 -7.40 -12.50 -12.44
CA GLY A 45 -6.30 -13.20 -11.78
C GLY A 45 -6.43 -13.21 -10.25
N PRO A 46 -5.47 -13.81 -9.55
CA PRO A 46 -5.41 -13.80 -8.09
C PRO A 46 -5.25 -12.36 -7.56
N LEU A 47 -5.70 -12.14 -6.33
CA LEU A 47 -5.54 -10.84 -5.65
C LEU A 47 -4.06 -10.60 -5.35
N GLN A 48 -3.56 -9.45 -5.77
CA GLN A 48 -2.16 -9.08 -5.62
C GLN A 48 -2.01 -7.75 -4.88
N ALA A 49 -0.84 -7.53 -4.29
CA ALA A 49 -0.46 -6.27 -3.67
C ALA A 49 0.89 -5.80 -4.20
N VAL A 50 0.93 -4.60 -4.78
CA VAL A 50 2.15 -3.91 -5.21
C VAL A 50 2.64 -3.05 -4.05
N VAL A 51 3.72 -3.44 -3.42
CA VAL A 51 4.35 -2.71 -2.31
C VAL A 51 5.40 -1.77 -2.88
N ARG A 52 5.15 -0.46 -2.82
CA ARG A 52 6.10 0.58 -3.23
C ARG A 52 6.91 1.01 -2.04
N THR A 53 8.22 1.01 -2.18
CA THR A 53 9.17 1.35 -1.12
C THR A 53 10.18 2.38 -1.58
N ASP A 54 10.96 2.95 -0.67
CA ASP A 54 12.10 3.82 -1.01
C ASP A 54 13.12 3.13 -1.93
N ARG A 55 13.16 1.78 -1.93
CA ARG A 55 14.09 0.97 -2.74
C ARG A 55 13.57 0.65 -4.12
N GLY A 56 12.25 0.69 -4.33
CA GLY A 56 11.56 0.27 -5.54
C GLY A 56 10.26 -0.44 -5.18
N ALA A 57 9.68 -1.17 -6.13
CA ALA A 57 8.45 -1.90 -5.91
C ALA A 57 8.67 -3.41 -5.99
N PHE A 58 7.90 -4.16 -5.22
CA PHE A 58 7.75 -5.59 -5.39
C PHE A 58 6.27 -5.97 -5.35
N THR A 59 5.90 -7.04 -6.04
CA THR A 59 4.53 -7.53 -6.11
C THR A 59 4.41 -8.84 -5.37
N MET A 60 3.40 -8.97 -4.52
CA MET A 60 3.07 -10.21 -3.85
C MET A 60 1.65 -10.65 -4.19
N GLU A 61 1.48 -11.96 -4.40
CA GLU A 61 0.21 -12.62 -4.59
C GLU A 61 -0.33 -13.08 -3.23
N LEU A 62 -1.58 -12.72 -2.92
CA LEU A 62 -2.23 -13.12 -1.68
C LEU A 62 -2.76 -14.55 -1.81
N GLN A 63 -2.51 -15.38 -0.82
CA GLN A 63 -2.89 -16.79 -0.79
C GLN A 63 -4.28 -16.92 -0.15
N THR A 64 -5.30 -16.47 -0.90
CA THR A 64 -6.66 -16.27 -0.38
C THR A 64 -7.37 -17.57 -0.02
N ASP A 65 -7.02 -18.68 -0.65
CA ASP A 65 -7.60 -20.00 -0.37
C ASP A 65 -6.96 -20.66 0.86
N GLU A 66 -5.64 -20.43 1.07
CA GLU A 66 -4.86 -21.04 2.15
C GLU A 66 -4.87 -20.22 3.45
N ALA A 67 -5.03 -18.92 3.35
CA ALA A 67 -4.98 -18.00 4.49
C ALA A 67 -6.03 -16.87 4.37
N PRO A 68 -7.32 -17.20 4.25
CA PRO A 68 -8.39 -16.25 3.94
C PRO A 68 -8.53 -15.12 4.98
N LEU A 69 -8.45 -15.41 6.27
CA LEU A 69 -8.57 -14.38 7.32
C LEU A 69 -7.34 -13.48 7.37
N SER A 70 -6.15 -14.04 7.15
CA SER A 70 -4.91 -13.26 7.08
C SER A 70 -4.91 -12.32 5.88
N CYS A 71 -5.39 -12.78 4.72
CA CYS A 71 -5.56 -11.98 3.52
C CYS A 71 -6.62 -10.88 3.71
N ALA A 72 -7.79 -11.21 4.26
CA ALA A 72 -8.84 -10.23 4.54
C ALA A 72 -8.36 -9.13 5.51
N ASN A 73 -7.64 -9.52 6.56
CA ASN A 73 -7.05 -8.58 7.50
C ASN A 73 -6.00 -7.67 6.83
N PHE A 74 -5.10 -8.25 6.03
CA PHE A 74 -4.09 -7.49 5.31
C PHE A 74 -4.74 -6.48 4.36
N VAL A 75 -5.70 -6.91 3.55
CA VAL A 75 -6.46 -6.04 2.64
C VAL A 75 -7.16 -4.91 3.38
N ASN A 76 -7.83 -5.21 4.51
CA ASN A 76 -8.47 -4.20 5.35
C ASN A 76 -7.47 -3.15 5.86
N LEU A 77 -6.29 -3.57 6.31
CA LEU A 77 -5.24 -2.66 6.76
C LEU A 77 -4.67 -1.81 5.62
N VAL A 78 -4.48 -2.40 4.42
CA VAL A 78 -4.06 -1.67 3.22
C VAL A 78 -5.08 -0.60 2.84
N GLN A 79 -6.38 -0.95 2.79
CA GLN A 79 -7.45 0.01 2.48
C GLN A 79 -7.55 1.16 3.49
N ARG A 80 -7.08 0.95 4.70
CA ARG A 80 -6.99 1.99 5.76
C ARG A 80 -5.68 2.81 5.71
N GLY A 81 -4.78 2.54 4.75
CA GLY A 81 -3.48 3.19 4.65
C GLY A 81 -2.54 2.87 5.82
N PHE A 82 -2.79 1.75 6.54
CA PHE A 82 -2.05 1.43 7.76
C PHE A 82 -0.54 1.32 7.54
N PHE A 83 -0.12 0.81 6.39
CA PHE A 83 1.29 0.55 6.09
C PHE A 83 2.04 1.75 5.52
N ASP A 84 1.34 2.83 5.14
CA ASP A 84 1.95 3.98 4.49
C ASP A 84 2.93 4.69 5.45
N GLY A 85 4.14 4.90 4.97
CA GLY A 85 5.23 5.51 5.74
C GLY A 85 5.89 4.61 6.77
N GLN A 86 5.45 3.36 6.96
CA GLN A 86 6.07 2.46 7.94
C GLN A 86 7.40 1.91 7.47
N SER A 87 8.38 1.83 8.37
CA SER A 87 9.73 1.36 8.06
C SER A 87 9.89 -0.15 8.23
N PHE A 88 10.81 -0.71 7.45
CA PHE A 88 11.33 -2.06 7.65
C PHE A 88 12.26 -2.08 8.86
N TYR A 89 11.70 -2.01 10.05
CA TYR A 89 12.41 -1.80 11.30
C TYR A 89 13.28 -2.99 11.74
N ARG A 90 12.94 -4.21 11.30
CA ARG A 90 13.73 -5.40 11.58
C ARG A 90 14.30 -5.99 10.30
N HIS A 91 15.60 -5.93 10.22
CA HIS A 91 16.39 -6.35 9.07
C HIS A 91 17.40 -7.42 9.49
N SER A 92 17.38 -8.56 8.82
CA SER A 92 18.34 -9.63 9.05
C SER A 92 18.82 -10.26 7.74
N LYS A 93 19.71 -11.24 7.84
CA LYS A 93 20.18 -11.99 6.67
C LYS A 93 19.07 -12.80 5.99
N VAL A 94 17.90 -12.94 6.62
CA VAL A 94 16.83 -13.85 6.16
C VAL A 94 15.47 -13.22 6.05
N ILE A 95 15.21 -12.07 6.68
CA ILE A 95 13.91 -11.39 6.64
C ILE A 95 14.05 -9.87 6.52
N ARG A 96 12.97 -9.27 5.99
CA ARG A 96 12.61 -7.85 6.05
C ARG A 96 11.25 -7.75 6.72
N GLN A 97 11.18 -7.17 7.93
CA GLN A 97 9.95 -7.11 8.73
C GLN A 97 9.48 -5.68 8.90
N VAL A 98 8.18 -5.49 8.77
CA VAL A 98 7.47 -4.20 8.80
C VAL A 98 6.13 -4.34 9.54
N GLY A 99 5.48 -3.22 9.83
CA GLY A 99 4.12 -3.19 10.36
C GLY A 99 4.03 -2.88 11.86
N ASN A 100 5.16 -2.54 12.50
CA ASN A 100 5.16 -1.99 13.84
C ASN A 100 5.42 -0.47 13.78
N PRO A 101 4.41 0.39 14.01
CA PRO A 101 4.56 1.84 13.92
C PRO A 101 5.63 2.44 14.85
N TYR A 102 6.01 1.74 15.92
CA TYR A 102 7.09 2.17 16.79
C TYR A 102 8.49 1.88 16.23
N ALA A 103 8.59 1.18 15.11
CA ALA A 103 9.85 0.79 14.48
C ALA A 103 10.84 0.16 15.49
N SER A 104 10.36 -0.68 16.41
CA SER A 104 11.14 -1.20 17.54
C SER A 104 10.82 -2.66 17.81
N ASP A 105 11.82 -3.43 18.20
CA ASP A 105 11.65 -4.79 18.70
C ASP A 105 11.15 -4.82 20.16
N GLU A 106 11.40 -3.76 20.92
CA GLU A 106 11.10 -3.68 22.36
C GLU A 106 9.67 -3.20 22.61
N ARG A 107 9.19 -2.25 21.80
CA ARG A 107 7.85 -1.68 21.91
C ARG A 107 6.99 -2.10 20.73
N ARG A 108 5.85 -2.74 21.01
CA ARG A 108 4.91 -3.21 19.98
C ARG A 108 3.60 -2.43 20.05
N TRP A 109 3.14 -1.98 18.89
CA TRP A 109 1.79 -1.46 18.76
C TRP A 109 0.80 -2.62 18.77
N ASN A 110 -0.37 -2.40 19.38
CA ASN A 110 -1.42 -3.42 19.45
C ASN A 110 -2.74 -2.82 18.94
N PRO A 111 -3.32 -3.39 17.87
CA PRO A 111 -4.60 -2.95 17.32
C PRO A 111 -5.81 -3.36 18.16
N GLY A 112 -5.62 -4.05 19.28
CA GLY A 112 -6.70 -4.53 20.14
C GLY A 112 -7.23 -5.92 19.76
N TYR A 113 -6.64 -6.58 18.76
CA TYR A 113 -6.97 -7.96 18.37
C TYR A 113 -5.74 -8.71 17.85
N HIS A 114 -5.91 -10.02 17.71
CA HIS A 114 -4.93 -10.92 17.12
C HIS A 114 -5.64 -11.88 16.17
N LEU A 115 -4.89 -12.49 15.25
CA LEU A 115 -5.40 -13.55 14.40
C LEU A 115 -4.93 -14.92 14.90
N LEU A 116 -5.73 -15.94 14.65
CA LEU A 116 -5.26 -17.31 14.76
C LEU A 116 -4.36 -17.63 13.56
N PRO A 117 -3.28 -18.42 13.76
CA PRO A 117 -2.41 -18.78 12.66
C PRO A 117 -3.12 -19.71 11.67
N GLU A 118 -3.05 -19.41 10.39
CA GLU A 118 -3.54 -20.25 9.30
C GLU A 118 -2.35 -20.94 8.64
N PHE A 119 -2.31 -22.27 8.70
CA PHE A 119 -1.25 -23.07 8.10
C PHE A 119 -1.80 -23.94 6.98
N SER A 120 -1.15 -23.91 5.81
CA SER A 120 -1.42 -24.79 4.69
C SER A 120 -0.22 -25.71 4.44
N PRO A 121 -0.44 -26.99 4.12
CA PRO A 121 0.63 -27.90 3.72
C PRO A 121 1.32 -27.49 2.41
N ASP A 122 0.65 -26.69 1.58
CA ASP A 122 1.13 -26.24 0.28
C ASP A 122 2.04 -25.01 0.37
N LEU A 123 2.00 -24.30 1.51
CA LEU A 123 2.81 -23.11 1.74
C LEU A 123 4.02 -23.43 2.62
N ARG A 124 5.21 -23.31 2.04
CA ARG A 124 6.49 -23.60 2.70
C ARG A 124 7.49 -22.47 2.47
N TYR A 125 8.37 -22.26 3.43
CA TYR A 125 9.47 -21.30 3.29
C TYR A 125 10.65 -21.90 2.49
N ASP A 126 10.37 -22.53 1.36
CA ASP A 126 11.34 -23.25 0.52
C ASP A 126 12.16 -22.35 -0.41
N ARG A 127 11.80 -21.07 -0.49
CA ARG A 127 12.50 -20.03 -1.27
C ARG A 127 12.45 -18.68 -0.57
N GLY A 128 13.13 -17.68 -1.12
CA GLY A 128 12.90 -16.27 -0.78
C GLY A 128 11.51 -15.81 -1.26
N GLY A 129 11.03 -14.69 -0.73
CA GLY A 129 9.75 -14.11 -1.12
C GLY A 129 8.51 -14.69 -0.42
N MET A 130 8.68 -15.60 0.53
CA MET A 130 7.55 -16.04 1.35
C MET A 130 7.22 -14.96 2.38
N VAL A 131 5.94 -14.58 2.46
CA VAL A 131 5.46 -13.49 3.32
C VAL A 131 4.68 -14.08 4.48
N GLY A 132 5.21 -13.91 5.69
CA GLY A 132 4.63 -14.49 6.90
C GLY A 132 4.23 -13.46 7.94
N LEU A 133 3.21 -13.81 8.76
CA LEU A 133 2.80 -13.01 9.91
C LEU A 133 3.67 -13.29 11.13
N VAL A 134 3.89 -12.24 11.95
CA VAL A 134 4.70 -12.32 13.16
C VAL A 134 3.86 -12.85 14.33
N ARG A 135 4.37 -13.82 15.06
CA ARG A 135 3.72 -14.36 16.28
C ARG A 135 3.83 -13.38 17.46
N VAL A 136 2.87 -13.45 18.37
CA VAL A 136 2.89 -12.64 19.61
C VAL A 136 3.87 -13.18 20.65
N ALA A 137 4.19 -14.47 20.59
CA ALA A 137 5.10 -15.16 21.51
C ALA A 137 5.88 -16.25 20.77
N ASP A 138 6.93 -16.77 21.39
CA ASP A 138 7.73 -17.89 20.85
C ASP A 138 7.07 -19.25 21.13
N ASP A 139 5.85 -19.40 20.64
CA ASP A 139 5.04 -20.61 20.66
C ASP A 139 4.35 -20.75 19.29
N VAL A 140 4.41 -21.95 18.70
CA VAL A 140 3.79 -22.23 17.39
C VAL A 140 2.27 -22.12 17.42
N ARG A 141 1.65 -22.21 18.60
CA ARG A 141 0.20 -22.04 18.80
C ARG A 141 -0.19 -20.59 19.14
N ALA A 142 0.81 -19.74 19.39
CA ALA A 142 0.52 -18.35 19.72
C ALA A 142 -0.23 -17.67 18.58
N PRO A 143 -1.18 -16.78 18.89
CA PRO A 143 -1.77 -15.91 17.90
C PRO A 143 -0.72 -15.10 17.15
N VAL A 144 -1.07 -14.59 15.98
CA VAL A 144 -0.21 -13.72 15.19
C VAL A 144 -0.65 -12.26 15.29
N ARG A 145 0.31 -11.37 15.08
CA ARG A 145 0.07 -9.93 15.01
C ARG A 145 -0.57 -9.59 13.68
N PRO A 146 -1.75 -9.00 13.66
CA PRO A 146 -2.46 -8.71 12.40
C PRO A 146 -1.75 -7.66 11.55
N ASN A 147 -0.95 -6.80 12.17
CA ASN A 147 -0.31 -5.64 11.57
C ASN A 147 1.16 -5.86 11.19
N GLU A 148 1.80 -6.94 11.64
CA GLU A 148 3.21 -7.16 11.39
C GLU A 148 3.45 -8.35 10.46
N PHE A 149 4.16 -8.12 9.37
CA PHE A 149 4.60 -9.17 8.46
C PHE A 149 6.09 -9.07 8.14
N PHE A 150 6.64 -10.15 7.65
CA PHE A 150 7.99 -10.20 7.12
C PHE A 150 8.04 -10.91 5.78
N VAL A 151 9.00 -10.50 4.95
CA VAL A 151 9.32 -11.16 3.68
C VAL A 151 10.66 -11.85 3.81
N THR A 152 10.74 -13.12 3.40
CA THR A 152 12.00 -13.87 3.40
C THR A 152 12.89 -13.48 2.23
N THR A 153 14.20 -13.38 2.48
CA THR A 153 15.20 -13.11 1.42
C THR A 153 15.81 -14.39 0.85
N LYS A 154 15.60 -15.52 1.51
CA LYS A 154 16.11 -16.84 1.13
C LYS A 154 15.32 -17.97 1.83
N PRO A 155 15.49 -19.24 1.43
CA PRO A 155 14.81 -20.38 2.04
C PRO A 155 15.01 -20.47 3.55
N GLN A 156 13.94 -20.85 4.28
CA GLN A 156 13.91 -21.04 5.73
C GLN A 156 13.03 -22.26 6.12
N SER A 157 12.94 -23.26 5.26
CA SER A 157 11.99 -24.40 5.41
C SER A 157 12.03 -25.06 6.78
N GLU A 158 13.22 -25.38 7.28
CA GLU A 158 13.38 -26.10 8.56
C GLU A 158 13.02 -25.25 9.79
N ARG A 159 13.11 -23.92 9.68
CA ARG A 159 12.94 -23.02 10.81
C ARG A 159 11.59 -22.33 10.86
N PHE A 160 10.97 -22.10 9.70
CA PHE A 160 9.80 -21.22 9.59
C PHE A 160 8.53 -21.96 9.13
N THR A 161 8.64 -23.05 8.35
CA THR A 161 7.49 -23.83 7.89
C THR A 161 6.71 -24.38 9.08
N PHE A 162 5.40 -24.15 9.13
CA PHE A 162 4.49 -24.45 10.24
C PHE A 162 4.85 -23.77 11.58
N VAL A 163 5.75 -22.79 11.54
CA VAL A 163 6.08 -21.93 12.69
C VAL A 163 5.49 -20.55 12.52
N TYR A 164 5.58 -19.99 11.30
CA TYR A 164 4.99 -18.71 10.93
C TYR A 164 3.99 -18.94 9.80
N PRO A 165 2.72 -18.53 9.93
CA PRO A 165 1.75 -18.69 8.84
C PRO A 165 2.11 -17.78 7.67
N ILE A 166 2.03 -18.34 6.46
CA ILE A 166 2.26 -17.62 5.20
C ILE A 166 0.91 -17.17 4.67
N PHE A 167 0.79 -15.91 4.24
CA PHE A 167 -0.43 -15.39 3.63
C PHE A 167 -0.21 -14.80 2.23
N ALA A 168 1.05 -14.61 1.82
CA ALA A 168 1.37 -14.11 0.49
C ALA A 168 2.74 -14.61 0.01
N VAL A 169 2.98 -14.49 -1.29
CA VAL A 169 4.23 -14.87 -1.95
C VAL A 169 4.65 -13.78 -2.92
N VAL A 170 5.89 -13.34 -2.84
CA VAL A 170 6.46 -12.39 -3.81
C VAL A 170 6.58 -13.07 -5.17
N ILE A 171 5.95 -12.48 -6.18
CA ILE A 171 5.93 -12.97 -7.56
C ILE A 171 6.80 -12.11 -8.49
N ASP A 172 7.11 -10.88 -8.09
CA ASP A 172 8.00 -9.96 -8.81
C ASP A 172 8.73 -9.04 -7.83
N GLY A 173 9.96 -8.60 -8.18
CA GLY A 173 10.73 -7.66 -7.36
C GLY A 173 11.43 -8.29 -6.15
N GLN A 174 11.77 -9.58 -6.16
CA GLN A 174 12.53 -10.22 -5.07
C GLN A 174 13.90 -9.57 -4.85
N ASP A 175 14.52 -9.04 -5.89
CA ASP A 175 15.77 -8.29 -5.82
C ASP A 175 15.60 -6.97 -5.05
N VAL A 176 14.44 -6.29 -5.20
CA VAL A 176 14.07 -5.11 -4.40
C VAL A 176 13.97 -5.51 -2.93
N VAL A 177 13.25 -6.59 -2.59
CA VAL A 177 13.14 -7.10 -1.22
C VAL A 177 14.52 -7.37 -0.62
N ASN A 178 15.40 -8.01 -1.38
CA ASN A 178 16.76 -8.34 -0.93
C ASN A 178 17.60 -7.07 -0.68
N ALA A 179 17.36 -6.02 -1.46
CA ALA A 179 18.10 -4.75 -1.40
C ALA A 179 17.59 -3.77 -0.33
N ILE A 180 16.37 -3.95 0.22
CA ILE A 180 15.80 -3.10 1.28
C ILE A 180 16.79 -3.01 2.45
N GLN A 181 17.06 -1.77 2.89
CA GLN A 181 17.93 -1.46 4.02
C GLN A 181 17.12 -1.14 5.29
N PRO A 182 17.74 -1.15 6.48
CA PRO A 182 17.10 -0.68 7.70
C PRO A 182 16.52 0.72 7.51
N ASP A 183 15.35 0.95 8.10
CA ASP A 183 14.61 2.22 8.10
C ASP A 183 14.05 2.69 6.75
N GLU A 184 14.28 1.97 5.65
CA GLU A 184 13.54 2.21 4.40
C GLU A 184 12.06 1.91 4.60
N ARG A 185 11.21 2.70 3.92
CA ARG A 185 9.78 2.75 4.20
C ARG A 185 8.95 2.15 3.07
N ILE A 186 7.77 1.68 3.43
CA ILE A 186 6.67 1.52 2.49
C ILE A 186 6.13 2.93 2.18
N ILE A 187 6.07 3.28 0.90
CA ILE A 187 5.45 4.52 0.43
C ILE A 187 3.93 4.32 0.37
N THR A 188 3.50 3.26 -0.29
CA THR A 188 2.09 2.83 -0.40
C THR A 188 2.01 1.37 -0.82
N ILE A 189 0.83 0.77 -0.62
CA ILE A 189 0.50 -0.56 -1.14
C ILE A 189 -0.75 -0.44 -2.01
N ASP A 190 -0.62 -0.79 -3.29
CA ASP A 190 -1.73 -0.81 -4.25
C ASP A 190 -2.24 -2.24 -4.43
N LEU A 191 -3.55 -2.45 -4.37
CA LEU A 191 -4.17 -3.75 -4.64
C LEU A 191 -4.48 -3.89 -6.13
N ILE A 192 -4.21 -5.07 -6.69
CA ILE A 192 -4.60 -5.48 -8.04
C ILE A 192 -5.57 -6.65 -7.91
N GLY A 193 -6.74 -6.53 -8.50
CA GLY A 193 -7.85 -7.47 -8.36
C GLY A 193 -9.00 -6.88 -7.56
N ASP A 194 -9.98 -7.71 -7.27
CA ASP A 194 -11.16 -7.28 -6.50
C ASP A 194 -11.01 -7.63 -5.01
N PRO A 195 -10.76 -6.66 -4.13
CA PRO A 195 -10.62 -6.90 -2.71
C PRO A 195 -11.92 -7.37 -2.04
N SER A 196 -13.09 -7.17 -2.67
CA SER A 196 -14.38 -7.64 -2.11
C SER A 196 -14.41 -9.16 -1.98
N THR A 197 -13.68 -9.87 -2.83
CA THR A 197 -13.58 -11.34 -2.83
C THR A 197 -13.09 -11.92 -1.49
N VAL A 198 -12.29 -11.17 -0.74
CA VAL A 198 -11.80 -11.57 0.60
C VAL A 198 -12.47 -10.80 1.74
N ILE A 199 -12.98 -9.60 1.48
CA ILE A 199 -13.63 -8.78 2.50
C ILE A 199 -15.07 -9.22 2.76
N GLU A 200 -15.87 -9.43 1.72
CA GLU A 200 -17.30 -9.76 1.86
C GLU A 200 -17.56 -11.08 2.59
N PRO A 201 -16.85 -12.19 2.32
CA PRO A 201 -17.01 -13.43 3.08
C PRO A 201 -16.72 -13.28 4.58
N HIS A 202 -15.92 -12.27 4.95
CA HIS A 202 -15.47 -12.01 6.31
C HIS A 202 -15.96 -10.66 6.87
N ALA A 203 -17.01 -10.07 6.28
CA ALA A 203 -17.47 -8.71 6.57
C ALA A 203 -17.73 -8.46 8.06
N GLU A 204 -18.33 -9.40 8.78
CA GLU A 204 -18.58 -9.26 10.21
C GLU A 204 -17.27 -9.24 11.02
N GLN A 205 -16.32 -10.09 10.66
CA GLN A 205 -15.01 -10.12 11.32
C GLN A 205 -14.21 -8.82 11.03
N VAL A 206 -14.26 -8.34 9.79
CA VAL A 206 -13.64 -7.07 9.40
C VAL A 206 -14.28 -5.90 10.16
N ARG A 207 -15.59 -5.91 10.34
CA ARG A 207 -16.29 -4.90 11.15
C ARG A 207 -15.78 -4.89 12.60
N ILE A 208 -15.59 -6.05 13.21
CA ILE A 208 -15.04 -6.18 14.58
C ILE A 208 -13.60 -5.66 14.64
N TRP A 209 -12.76 -6.01 13.67
CA TRP A 209 -11.38 -5.50 13.58
C TRP A 209 -11.37 -3.98 13.45
N ASN A 210 -12.24 -3.41 12.61
CA ASN A 210 -12.32 -1.96 12.43
C ASN A 210 -12.72 -1.23 13.72
N GLN A 211 -13.64 -1.77 14.50
CA GLN A 211 -13.96 -1.22 15.83
C GLN A 211 -12.76 -1.23 16.77
N SER A 212 -11.96 -2.30 16.76
CA SER A 212 -10.73 -2.39 17.56
C SER A 212 -9.67 -1.41 17.08
N LEU A 213 -9.49 -1.28 15.76
CA LEU A 213 -8.54 -0.33 15.15
C LEU A 213 -8.91 1.13 15.47
N ASP A 214 -10.20 1.46 15.43
CA ASP A 214 -10.69 2.81 15.74
C ASP A 214 -10.52 3.18 17.24
N ALA A 215 -10.49 2.18 18.10
CA ALA A 215 -10.24 2.33 19.54
C ALA A 215 -8.75 2.21 19.93
N ALA A 216 -7.90 1.80 19.00
CA ALA A 216 -6.48 1.56 19.26
C ALA A 216 -5.71 2.87 19.50
N PRO A 217 -4.56 2.81 20.20
CA PRO A 217 -3.69 3.99 20.36
C PRO A 217 -3.31 4.59 19.01
N ALA A 218 -3.26 5.92 18.95
CA ALA A 218 -2.83 6.62 17.75
C ALA A 218 -1.44 6.11 17.27
N ILE A 219 -1.30 5.96 15.96
CA ILE A 219 -0.03 5.61 15.34
C ILE A 219 0.91 6.80 15.50
N PRO A 220 2.13 6.61 16.03
CA PRO A 220 3.11 7.69 16.10
C PRO A 220 3.46 8.15 14.69
N GLY A 221 3.45 9.47 14.49
CA GLY A 221 3.85 10.12 13.23
C GLY A 221 5.35 10.11 13.00
#